data_4fbbd9e44e63639ee8380d9065e5ef3b
#
_entry.id   4fbbd9e44e63639ee8380d9065e5ef3b
#
_cell.length_a   1.000
_cell.length_b   1.000
_cell.length_c   1.000
_cell.angle_alpha   90.00
_cell.angle_beta   90.00
_cell.angle_gamma   90.00
#
_symmetry.space_group_name_H-M   'P 1'
#
loop_
_entity.id
_entity.type
_entity.pdbx_description
1 polymer ?
#
loop_
_entity_poly.entity_id
_entity_poly.type
_entity_poly.pdbx_seq_one_letter_code
_entity_poly.pdbx_strand_id
1 'polypeptide(L)'
;LVIDEIELGLHESAQKRLIQELKKLCLELHCQIICSTHSSTILDCLPPEGRFYLEASDGKTNIFSNISSGYATGKLSDGEKKELSVYTEDEVGASVLQGLLSNPTLRRIKIIPIGSDKAILKQLAAAYRVGNHACIAFCDGDKHQSYEKAVSQVKNHLEGRVNPDY
;
A
#
# COMPACT_ATOMS: atom_id res chain seq x y z
N LEU A 1 6.72 13.66 24.58
CA LEU A 1 7.64 14.53 23.84
C LEU A 1 7.10 14.77 22.44
N VAL A 2 7.16 16.03 21.96
CA VAL A 2 6.80 16.39 20.59
C VAL A 2 8.05 16.90 19.89
N ILE A 3 8.32 16.40 18.67
CA ILE A 3 9.50 16.77 17.87
C ILE A 3 9.01 17.10 16.46
N ASP A 4 9.39 18.25 15.94
CA ASP A 4 9.09 18.66 14.58
C ASP A 4 10.27 18.36 13.67
N GLU A 5 10.00 17.85 12.44
CA GLU A 5 10.99 17.49 11.42
C GLU A 5 12.17 16.69 11.99
N ILE A 6 11.87 15.55 12.59
CA ILE A 6 12.87 14.73 13.33
C ILE A 6 14.07 14.29 12.49
N GLU A 7 13.95 14.29 11.16
CA GLU A 7 15.02 13.93 10.21
C GLU A 7 15.98 15.07 9.90
N LEU A 8 15.71 16.30 10.30
CA LEU A 8 16.43 17.49 9.85
C LEU A 8 17.95 17.36 10.09
N GLY A 9 18.72 17.47 9.00
CA GLY A 9 20.19 17.38 9.04
C GLY A 9 20.75 15.96 9.21
N LEU A 10 19.93 14.91 9.17
CA LEU A 10 20.35 13.52 9.34
C LEU A 10 20.35 12.74 8.03
N HIS A 11 21.43 11.99 7.77
CA HIS A 11 21.46 10.97 6.73
C HIS A 11 20.56 9.79 7.07
N GLU A 12 20.09 9.03 6.08
CA GLU A 12 19.18 7.88 6.27
C GLU A 12 19.66 6.88 7.33
N SER A 13 20.96 6.56 7.35
CA SER A 13 21.52 5.64 8.36
C SER A 13 21.42 6.20 9.78
N ALA A 14 21.61 7.51 9.95
CA ALA A 14 21.46 8.17 11.24
C ALA A 14 19.99 8.25 11.66
N GLN A 15 19.07 8.48 10.74
CA GLN A 15 17.62 8.45 10.98
C GLN A 15 17.16 7.08 11.51
N LYS A 16 17.61 5.98 10.88
CA LYS A 16 17.30 4.61 11.32
C LYS A 16 17.80 4.35 12.76
N ARG A 17 19.05 4.75 13.04
CA ARG A 17 19.61 4.62 14.38
C ARG A 17 18.86 5.44 15.42
N LEU A 18 18.52 6.70 15.07
CA LEU A 18 17.76 7.58 15.96
C LEU A 18 16.41 6.94 16.35
N ILE A 19 15.63 6.46 15.39
CA ILE A 19 14.35 5.81 15.69
C ILE A 19 14.52 4.55 16.55
N GLN A 20 15.57 3.75 16.30
CA GLN A 20 15.86 2.57 17.12
C GLN A 20 16.14 2.94 18.59
N GLU A 21 16.96 3.97 18.81
CA GLU A 21 17.28 4.43 20.18
C GLU A 21 16.05 5.10 20.84
N LEU A 22 15.28 5.90 20.12
CA LEU A 22 14.05 6.49 20.65
C LEU A 22 13.02 5.42 21.06
N LYS A 23 12.89 4.35 20.29
CA LYS A 23 12.01 3.22 20.66
C LYS A 23 12.45 2.57 21.99
N LYS A 24 13.75 2.37 22.20
CA LYS A 24 14.27 1.83 23.47
C LYS A 24 13.94 2.78 24.62
N LEU A 25 14.24 4.07 24.45
CA LEU A 25 13.94 5.09 25.46
C LEU A 25 12.46 5.16 25.80
N CYS A 26 11.57 5.06 24.81
CA CYS A 26 10.13 5.03 25.06
C CYS A 26 9.72 3.86 25.96
N LEU A 27 10.32 2.68 25.76
CA LEU A 27 10.05 1.50 26.59
C LEU A 27 10.64 1.66 27.99
N GLU A 28 11.87 2.13 28.12
CA GLU A 28 12.57 2.29 29.39
C GLU A 28 11.94 3.38 30.27
N LEU A 29 11.58 4.50 29.67
CA LEU A 29 11.05 5.67 30.37
C LEU A 29 9.51 5.71 30.42
N HIS A 30 8.83 4.70 29.87
CA HIS A 30 7.37 4.66 29.75
C HIS A 30 6.77 5.95 29.18
N CYS A 31 7.41 6.49 28.14
CA CYS A 31 7.01 7.75 27.51
C CYS A 31 6.52 7.56 26.07
N GLN A 32 5.78 8.55 25.56
CA GLN A 32 5.34 8.62 24.19
C GLN A 32 6.06 9.78 23.48
N ILE A 33 6.48 9.52 22.23
CA ILE A 33 7.03 10.54 21.33
C ILE A 33 6.09 10.67 20.14
N ILE A 34 5.74 11.94 19.84
CA ILE A 34 5.01 12.32 18.62
C ILE A 34 5.97 13.17 17.81
N CYS A 35 6.18 12.84 16.54
CA CYS A 35 7.05 13.62 15.67
C CYS A 35 6.42 13.83 14.30
N SER A 36 6.74 14.96 13.68
CA SER A 36 6.51 15.16 12.26
C SER A 36 7.73 14.73 11.45
N THR A 37 7.51 14.32 10.21
CA THR A 37 8.58 13.91 9.31
C THR A 37 8.12 13.93 7.85
N HIS A 38 9.02 14.26 6.93
CA HIS A 38 8.88 14.08 5.48
C HIS A 38 9.71 12.90 4.98
N SER A 39 10.40 12.17 5.85
CA SER A 39 11.29 11.08 5.50
C SER A 39 10.57 9.73 5.42
N SER A 40 10.61 9.10 4.23
CA SER A 40 10.18 7.70 4.07
C SER A 40 10.96 6.74 4.96
N THR A 41 12.25 7.01 5.16
CA THR A 41 13.13 6.20 6.01
C THR A 41 12.66 6.17 7.47
N ILE A 42 12.22 7.31 8.01
CA ILE A 42 11.63 7.39 9.36
C ILE A 42 10.32 6.60 9.41
N LEU A 43 9.43 6.82 8.42
CA LEU A 43 8.15 6.13 8.34
C LEU A 43 8.33 4.60 8.24
N ASP A 44 9.30 4.13 7.44
CA ASP A 44 9.61 2.70 7.31
C ASP A 44 10.12 2.06 8.62
N CYS A 45 10.72 2.85 9.48
CA CYS A 45 11.15 2.38 10.80
C CYS A 45 10.00 2.23 11.80
N LEU A 46 8.81 2.75 11.54
CA LEU A 46 7.66 2.69 12.44
C LEU A 46 6.67 1.61 11.99
N PRO A 47 5.93 0.97 12.91
CA PRO A 47 4.84 0.10 12.52
C PRO A 47 3.68 0.91 11.93
N PRO A 48 2.82 0.33 11.07
CA PRO A 48 1.71 1.05 10.43
C PRO A 48 0.81 1.81 11.41
N GLU A 49 0.55 1.25 12.59
CA GLU A 49 -0.29 1.82 13.64
C GLU A 49 0.29 3.11 14.24
N GLY A 50 1.59 3.31 14.10
CA GLY A 50 2.30 4.51 14.55
C GLY A 50 2.41 5.59 13.48
N ARG A 51 1.78 5.41 12.31
CA ARG A 51 1.89 6.34 11.17
C ARG A 51 0.56 7.03 10.90
N PHE A 52 0.62 8.35 10.84
CA PHE A 52 -0.53 9.21 10.53
C PHE A 52 -0.17 10.17 9.42
N TYR A 53 -1.11 10.39 8.50
CA TYR A 53 -1.00 11.43 7.48
C TYR A 53 -2.11 12.46 7.70
N LEU A 54 -1.72 13.72 7.73
CA LEU A 54 -2.61 14.85 7.91
C LEU A 54 -2.81 15.55 6.56
N GLU A 55 -4.04 15.65 6.11
CA GLU A 55 -4.39 16.33 4.85
C GLU A 55 -5.36 17.47 5.14
N ALA A 56 -4.96 18.67 4.79
CA ALA A 56 -5.87 19.82 4.84
C ALA A 56 -6.72 19.85 3.56
N SER A 57 -8.05 19.83 3.71
CA SER A 57 -9.00 19.92 2.60
C SER A 57 -10.26 20.63 3.08
N ASP A 58 -10.74 21.61 2.30
CA ASP A 58 -11.97 22.37 2.56
C ASP A 58 -12.05 22.98 3.97
N GLY A 59 -10.92 23.51 4.46
CA GLY A 59 -10.82 24.11 5.80
C GLY A 59 -10.89 23.11 6.96
N LYS A 60 -10.79 21.80 6.67
CA LYS A 60 -10.75 20.72 7.66
C LYS A 60 -9.45 19.95 7.53
N THR A 61 -9.01 19.35 8.63
CA THR A 61 -7.88 18.42 8.64
C THR A 61 -8.41 17.00 8.70
N ASN A 62 -8.11 16.22 7.66
CA ASN A 62 -8.38 14.78 7.62
C ASN A 62 -7.17 14.04 8.17
N ILE A 63 -7.42 13.03 9.01
CA ILE A 63 -6.38 12.17 9.59
C ILE A 63 -6.51 10.79 8.99
N PHE A 64 -5.46 10.31 8.33
CA PHE A 64 -5.36 8.95 7.82
C PHE A 64 -4.37 8.18 8.69
N SER A 65 -4.81 7.06 9.25
CA SER A 65 -3.98 6.17 10.06
C SER A 65 -3.53 4.94 9.27
N ASN A 66 -2.57 4.19 9.80
CA ASN A 66 -2.06 2.94 9.22
C ASN A 66 -1.59 3.10 7.76
N ILE A 67 -0.98 4.23 7.44
CA ILE A 67 -0.52 4.52 6.08
C ILE A 67 0.80 3.81 5.77
N SER A 68 1.03 3.49 4.49
CA SER A 68 2.36 3.11 4.01
C SER A 68 3.26 4.34 3.86
N SER A 69 4.58 4.15 4.01
CA SER A 69 5.57 5.19 3.73
C SER A 69 5.47 5.68 2.28
N GLY A 70 5.24 4.74 1.35
CA GLY A 70 5.07 5.05 -0.07
C GLY A 70 3.87 5.95 -0.37
N TYR A 71 2.73 5.75 0.34
CA TYR A 71 1.57 6.63 0.22
C TYR A 71 1.87 8.03 0.75
N ALA A 72 2.43 8.12 1.96
CA ALA A 72 2.76 9.40 2.58
C ALA A 72 3.74 10.21 1.72
N THR A 73 4.85 9.61 1.28
CA THR A 73 5.84 10.29 0.43
C THR A 73 5.31 10.62 -0.96
N GLY A 74 4.45 9.76 -1.53
CA GLY A 74 3.77 10.04 -2.79
C GLY A 74 2.89 11.29 -2.70
N LYS A 75 2.15 11.45 -1.62
CA LYS A 75 1.33 12.62 -1.36
C LYS A 75 2.14 13.89 -1.14
N LEU A 76 3.26 13.81 -0.43
CA LEU A 76 4.16 14.93 -0.16
C LEU A 76 4.90 15.43 -1.42
N SER A 77 5.07 14.56 -2.43
CA SER A 77 5.76 14.89 -3.69
C SER A 77 4.82 15.16 -4.86
N ASP A 78 3.57 15.54 -4.62
CA ASP A 78 2.51 15.72 -5.64
C ASP A 78 2.32 14.50 -6.57
N GLY A 79 2.83 13.34 -6.16
CA GLY A 79 2.69 12.08 -6.88
C GLY A 79 1.45 11.32 -6.44
N GLU A 80 0.60 10.90 -7.38
CA GLU A 80 -0.54 10.01 -7.11
C GLU A 80 -0.07 8.56 -6.84
N LYS A 81 0.82 8.34 -5.88
CA LYS A 81 1.17 6.98 -5.48
C LYS A 81 0.04 6.38 -4.67
N LYS A 82 -0.58 5.35 -5.22
CA LYS A 82 -1.57 4.54 -4.52
C LYS A 82 -0.87 3.40 -3.78
N GLU A 83 -1.43 3.00 -2.65
CA GLU A 83 -0.84 1.92 -1.82
C GLU A 83 -1.09 0.54 -2.41
N LEU A 84 -2.23 0.37 -3.12
CA LEU A 84 -2.69 -0.92 -3.60
C LEU A 84 -3.29 -0.77 -4.99
N SER A 85 -2.95 -1.68 -5.90
CA SER A 85 -3.64 -1.85 -7.17
C SER A 85 -4.68 -2.97 -7.05
N VAL A 86 -5.93 -2.68 -7.40
CA VAL A 86 -7.02 -3.65 -7.44
C VAL A 86 -7.39 -3.89 -8.89
N TYR A 87 -7.16 -5.09 -9.37
CA TYR A 87 -7.50 -5.49 -10.72
C TYR A 87 -8.91 -6.07 -10.77
N THR A 88 -9.75 -5.59 -11.68
CA THR A 88 -11.11 -6.08 -11.93
C THR A 88 -11.24 -6.63 -13.34
N GLU A 89 -12.22 -7.47 -13.60
CA GLU A 89 -12.45 -8.00 -14.95
C GLU A 89 -12.93 -6.88 -15.89
N ASP A 90 -13.85 -6.05 -15.41
CA ASP A 90 -14.47 -4.98 -16.22
C ASP A 90 -14.78 -3.72 -15.40
N GLU A 91 -15.38 -2.76 -16.06
CA GLU A 91 -15.84 -1.50 -15.47
C GLU A 91 -17.01 -1.69 -14.48
N VAL A 92 -17.78 -2.76 -14.61
CA VAL A 92 -18.88 -3.06 -13.68
C VAL A 92 -18.30 -3.46 -12.32
N GLY A 93 -17.33 -4.37 -12.32
CA GLY A 93 -16.60 -4.75 -11.11
C GLY A 93 -15.89 -3.56 -10.46
N ALA A 94 -15.31 -2.67 -11.28
CA ALA A 94 -14.70 -1.43 -10.78
C ALA A 94 -15.74 -0.50 -10.14
N SER A 95 -16.90 -0.33 -10.75
CA SER A 95 -18.00 0.51 -10.23
C SER A 95 -18.58 -0.04 -8.95
N VAL A 96 -18.73 -1.37 -8.84
CA VAL A 96 -19.17 -2.04 -7.61
C VAL A 96 -18.20 -1.76 -6.46
N LEU A 97 -16.90 -1.90 -6.69
CA LEU A 97 -15.89 -1.57 -5.67
C LEU A 97 -15.93 -0.11 -5.27
N GLN A 98 -16.08 0.81 -6.23
CA GLN A 98 -16.21 2.23 -5.94
C GLN A 98 -17.45 2.56 -5.10
N GLY A 99 -18.55 1.83 -5.31
CA GLY A 99 -19.77 1.99 -4.52
C GLY A 99 -19.69 1.38 -3.11
N LEU A 100 -18.91 0.32 -2.93
CA LEU A 100 -18.78 -0.40 -1.65
C LEU A 100 -17.72 0.19 -0.71
N LEU A 101 -16.67 0.78 -1.27
CA LEU A 101 -15.54 1.25 -0.48
C LEU A 101 -15.72 2.71 -0.05
N SER A 102 -15.22 3.02 1.15
CA SER A 102 -15.26 4.38 1.67
C SER A 102 -14.32 5.31 0.88
N ASN A 103 -14.65 6.59 0.82
CA ASN A 103 -13.80 7.61 0.18
C ASN A 103 -12.33 7.60 0.66
N PRO A 104 -12.04 7.46 1.97
CA PRO A 104 -10.66 7.33 2.43
C PRO A 104 -9.92 6.11 1.82
N THR A 105 -10.60 4.97 1.69
CA THR A 105 -10.03 3.77 1.05
C THR A 105 -9.77 4.00 -0.44
N LEU A 106 -10.74 4.57 -1.16
CA LEU A 106 -10.63 4.86 -2.60
C LEU A 106 -9.47 5.82 -2.92
N ARG A 107 -9.15 6.74 -2.02
CA ARG A 107 -7.98 7.62 -2.17
C ARG A 107 -6.65 6.87 -2.12
N ARG A 108 -6.61 5.71 -1.47
CA ARG A 108 -5.40 4.90 -1.24
C ARG A 108 -5.18 3.81 -2.28
N ILE A 109 -6.22 3.42 -3.02
CA ILE A 109 -6.16 2.32 -4.00
C ILE A 109 -6.31 2.82 -5.44
N LYS A 110 -5.79 2.03 -6.38
CA LYS A 110 -6.00 2.21 -7.81
C LYS A 110 -6.79 1.02 -8.33
N ILE A 111 -8.01 1.25 -8.80
CA ILE A 111 -8.85 0.22 -9.42
C ILE A 111 -8.57 0.23 -10.92
N ILE A 112 -8.29 -0.94 -11.50
CA ILE A 112 -7.82 -1.08 -12.88
C ILE A 112 -8.59 -2.24 -13.52
N PRO A 113 -9.54 -1.97 -14.42
CA PRO A 113 -10.17 -2.98 -15.26
C PRO A 113 -9.13 -3.58 -16.23
N ILE A 114 -9.06 -4.90 -16.32
CA ILE A 114 -8.06 -5.63 -17.12
C ILE A 114 -8.69 -6.37 -18.31
N GLY A 115 -9.96 -6.75 -18.23
CA GLY A 115 -10.72 -7.33 -19.32
C GLY A 115 -11.10 -8.81 -19.15
N SER A 116 -10.36 -9.60 -18.38
CA SER A 116 -10.71 -11.00 -18.09
C SER A 116 -9.96 -11.55 -16.88
N ASP A 117 -10.50 -12.62 -16.28
CA ASP A 117 -9.88 -13.37 -15.20
C ASP A 117 -8.46 -13.83 -15.55
N LYS A 118 -8.26 -14.39 -16.76
CA LYS A 118 -6.94 -14.83 -17.23
C LYS A 118 -5.94 -13.68 -17.34
N ALA A 119 -6.38 -12.52 -17.82
CA ALA A 119 -5.55 -11.34 -17.92
C ALA A 119 -5.16 -10.82 -16.53
N ILE A 120 -6.08 -10.83 -15.57
CA ILE A 120 -5.82 -10.48 -14.16
C ILE A 120 -4.75 -11.38 -13.57
N LEU A 121 -4.85 -12.71 -13.75
CA LEU A 121 -3.88 -13.67 -13.20
C LEU A 121 -2.48 -13.46 -13.79
N LYS A 122 -2.39 -13.17 -15.09
CA LYS A 122 -1.12 -12.81 -15.75
C LYS A 122 -0.54 -11.51 -15.19
N GLN A 123 -1.39 -10.52 -14.98
CA GLN A 123 -0.98 -9.22 -14.43
C GLN A 123 -0.48 -9.35 -12.98
N LEU A 124 -1.15 -10.16 -12.15
CA LEU A 124 -0.70 -10.46 -10.79
C LEU A 124 0.68 -11.14 -10.80
N ALA A 125 0.86 -12.14 -11.67
CA ALA A 125 2.15 -12.82 -11.80
C ALA A 125 3.25 -11.87 -12.27
N ALA A 126 2.95 -10.98 -13.22
CA ALA A 126 3.89 -9.97 -13.70
C ALA A 126 4.27 -8.97 -12.59
N ALA A 127 3.29 -8.48 -11.84
CA ALA A 127 3.51 -7.58 -10.72
C ALA A 127 4.40 -8.24 -9.65
N TYR A 128 4.12 -9.48 -9.30
CA TYR A 128 4.91 -10.24 -8.34
C TYR A 128 6.36 -10.42 -8.77
N ARG A 129 6.61 -10.72 -10.07
CA ARG A 129 7.99 -10.87 -10.61
C ARG A 129 8.86 -9.62 -10.43
N VAL A 130 8.27 -8.44 -10.53
CA VAL A 130 8.99 -7.17 -10.35
C VAL A 130 9.00 -6.68 -8.91
N GLY A 131 8.60 -7.54 -7.96
CA GLY A 131 8.59 -7.22 -6.53
C GLY A 131 7.45 -6.29 -6.11
N ASN A 132 6.46 -6.06 -6.96
CA ASN A 132 5.26 -5.31 -6.59
C ASN A 132 4.23 -6.26 -5.97
N HIS A 133 4.23 -6.35 -4.66
CA HIS A 133 3.29 -7.19 -3.90
C HIS A 133 2.02 -6.43 -3.47
N ALA A 134 1.96 -5.12 -3.72
CA ALA A 134 0.80 -4.28 -3.40
C ALA A 134 -0.27 -4.36 -4.51
N CYS A 135 -0.76 -5.56 -4.79
CA CYS A 135 -1.82 -5.78 -5.77
C CYS A 135 -2.72 -6.95 -5.37
N ILE A 136 -4.01 -6.83 -5.69
CA ILE A 136 -5.02 -7.87 -5.49
C ILE A 136 -5.92 -7.99 -6.73
N ALA A 137 -6.56 -9.14 -6.88
CA ALA A 137 -7.61 -9.37 -7.87
C ALA A 137 -8.98 -9.33 -7.22
N PHE A 138 -9.93 -8.74 -7.91
CA PHE A 138 -11.35 -8.79 -7.61
C PHE A 138 -12.06 -9.35 -8.84
N CYS A 139 -12.42 -10.63 -8.78
CA CYS A 139 -13.03 -11.37 -9.88
C CYS A 139 -14.53 -11.55 -9.63
N ASP A 140 -15.29 -11.80 -10.69
CA ASP A 140 -16.71 -12.04 -10.62
C ASP A 140 -17.04 -13.32 -9.83
N GLY A 141 -18.19 -13.32 -9.16
CA GLY A 141 -18.60 -14.39 -8.24
C GLY A 141 -18.84 -15.75 -8.91
N ASP A 142 -19.00 -15.80 -10.23
CA ASP A 142 -19.09 -17.04 -11.00
C ASP A 142 -17.79 -17.89 -10.94
N LYS A 143 -16.66 -17.28 -10.58
CA LYS A 143 -15.34 -17.89 -10.43
C LYS A 143 -15.06 -18.45 -9.03
N HIS A 144 -15.98 -18.34 -8.09
CA HIS A 144 -15.75 -18.70 -6.68
C HIS A 144 -15.25 -20.14 -6.47
N GLN A 145 -15.68 -21.08 -7.34
CA GLN A 145 -15.29 -22.51 -7.24
C GLN A 145 -13.88 -22.81 -7.78
N SER A 146 -13.17 -21.81 -8.27
CA SER A 146 -11.89 -21.98 -8.98
C SER A 146 -10.68 -21.35 -8.28
N TYR A 147 -10.79 -21.02 -6.98
CA TYR A 147 -9.68 -20.39 -6.24
C TYR A 147 -8.37 -21.17 -6.33
N GLU A 148 -8.41 -22.49 -6.09
CA GLU A 148 -7.20 -23.33 -6.18
C GLU A 148 -6.63 -23.37 -7.60
N LYS A 149 -7.52 -23.38 -8.61
CA LYS A 149 -7.10 -23.28 -10.02
C LYS A 149 -6.47 -21.93 -10.31
N ALA A 150 -7.03 -20.83 -9.81
CA ALA A 150 -6.47 -19.50 -9.98
C ALA A 150 -5.07 -19.40 -9.36
N VAL A 151 -4.88 -19.89 -8.14
CA VAL A 151 -3.57 -19.94 -7.49
C VAL A 151 -2.57 -20.77 -8.29
N SER A 152 -2.99 -21.94 -8.80
CA SER A 152 -2.16 -22.79 -9.63
C SER A 152 -1.75 -22.10 -10.94
N GLN A 153 -2.68 -21.38 -11.59
CA GLN A 153 -2.39 -20.63 -12.81
C GLN A 153 -1.40 -19.49 -12.57
N VAL A 154 -1.54 -18.74 -11.48
CA VAL A 154 -0.57 -17.70 -11.11
C VAL A 154 0.82 -18.31 -10.89
N LYS A 155 0.92 -19.44 -10.18
CA LYS A 155 2.18 -20.17 -9.97
C LYS A 155 2.80 -20.61 -11.31
N ASN A 156 2.01 -21.17 -12.22
CA ASN A 156 2.48 -21.57 -13.54
C ASN A 156 3.03 -20.39 -14.34
N HIS A 157 2.37 -19.23 -14.27
CA HIS A 157 2.88 -18.01 -14.90
C HIS A 157 4.16 -17.51 -14.25
N LEU A 158 4.34 -17.65 -12.93
CA LEU A 158 5.56 -17.29 -12.24
C LEU A 158 6.74 -18.20 -12.63
N GLU A 159 6.50 -19.49 -12.76
CA GLU A 159 7.53 -20.48 -13.13
C GLU A 159 7.88 -20.48 -14.62
N GLY A 160 7.22 -19.69 -15.45
CA GLY A 160 7.41 -19.66 -16.89
C GLY A 160 6.85 -20.87 -17.63
N ARG A 161 6.09 -21.72 -16.96
CA ARG A 161 5.38 -22.85 -17.55
C ARG A 161 4.08 -22.34 -18.19
N VAL A 162 4.20 -21.83 -19.38
CA VAL A 162 3.01 -21.53 -20.22
C VAL A 162 2.54 -22.86 -20.78
N ASN A 163 1.36 -23.30 -20.38
CA ASN A 163 0.71 -24.43 -21.04
C ASN A 163 0.37 -23.98 -22.48
N PRO A 164 0.86 -24.68 -23.54
CA PRO A 164 0.66 -24.25 -24.92
C PRO A 164 -0.78 -24.29 -25.41
N ASP A 165 -1.71 -24.84 -24.63
CA ASP A 165 -3.11 -25.07 -25.01
C ASP A 165 -4.09 -23.98 -24.52
N TYR A 166 -3.63 -22.76 -24.25
CA TYR A 166 -4.50 -21.62 -23.91
C TYR A 166 -4.05 -20.33 -24.60
#